data_9a4d265a1c422792e813d1cc17b3dff2
#
_entry.id   9a4d265a1c422792e813d1cc17b3dff2
#
_cell.length_a   1.000
_cell.length_b   1.000
_cell.length_c   1.000
_cell.angle_alpha   90.00
_cell.angle_beta   90.00
_cell.angle_gamma   90.00
#
_symmetry.space_group_name_H-M   'P 1'
#
loop_
_entity.id
_entity.type
_entity.pdbx_description
1 polymer ?
#
loop_
_entity_poly.entity_id
_entity_poly.type
_entity_poly.pdbx_seq_one_letter_code
_entity_poly.pdbx_strand_id
1 'polypeptide(L)'
;GYGGSGIGGGTSGIGNVIIRGNAQIGHATGGEEGAGIGGGALGTGDVTIEGNVTIENAQGGAGAAGIGGGAETKPDTKDSRNKVSIKSTEAGSPNITATGGGVLNDELAGAAAIGSGSVSDGATEVKSDITIEGKVTINATGGGDVAIGDSINGETQFSGLQVGTTTTRRNAKGDDISKPGDVPEPEKPAQPTVTPTEGAEAPSTGSVEVERPVTVEGLYVTNVLGKQITHTCTQNGTTLTIRANGIVTSAHLTLGMVRTLKAQGVKTLVFTTLLSRSTTVSVDALLAAEPDAPDETAVVWTHTGPRAALTIGGADHSALLK
;
A
#
# COMPACT_ATOMS: atom_id res chain seq x y z
N GLY A 1 27.25 -14.06 10.76
CA GLY A 1 28.42 -13.54 11.51
C GLY A 1 27.97 -12.55 12.55
N TYR A 2 28.66 -12.47 13.62
CA TYR A 2 28.42 -11.49 14.69
C TYR A 2 28.54 -10.09 14.09
N GLY A 3 27.49 -9.30 14.09
CA GLY A 3 27.52 -7.92 13.61
C GLY A 3 27.47 -7.69 12.09
N GLY A 4 27.39 -8.70 11.25
CA GLY A 4 27.17 -8.53 9.81
C GLY A 4 25.70 -8.35 9.46
N SER A 5 25.42 -7.61 8.37
CA SER A 5 24.06 -7.61 7.79
C SER A 5 23.73 -8.95 7.12
N GLY A 6 22.44 -9.23 6.93
CA GLY A 6 21.99 -10.38 6.15
C GLY A 6 22.37 -10.23 4.66
N ILE A 7 22.16 -9.02 4.13
CA ILE A 7 22.59 -8.61 2.79
C ILE A 7 23.23 -7.24 2.92
N GLY A 8 24.55 -7.10 2.64
CA GLY A 8 25.23 -5.80 2.65
C GLY A 8 26.55 -5.80 3.40
N GLY A 9 26.73 -4.90 4.37
CA GLY A 9 27.98 -4.62 5.06
C GLY A 9 28.32 -5.58 6.20
N GLY A 10 29.61 -5.78 6.44
CA GLY A 10 30.12 -6.35 7.70
C GLY A 10 30.15 -5.31 8.81
N THR A 11 30.67 -5.69 10.00
CA THR A 11 30.85 -4.80 11.16
C THR A 11 31.58 -3.51 10.74
N SER A 12 31.07 -2.37 11.12
CA SER A 12 31.53 -1.03 10.75
C SER A 12 31.53 -0.73 9.23
N GLY A 13 30.91 -1.61 8.44
CA GLY A 13 30.85 -1.47 6.99
C GLY A 13 29.60 -0.78 6.49
N ILE A 14 29.77 0.03 5.45
CA ILE A 14 28.64 0.58 4.70
C ILE A 14 28.04 -0.54 3.85
N GLY A 15 26.76 -0.82 4.04
CA GLY A 15 26.02 -1.74 3.20
C GLY A 15 25.49 -1.03 1.96
N ASN A 16 26.26 -1.02 0.87
CA ASN A 16 25.79 -0.52 -0.42
C ASN A 16 25.05 -1.64 -1.15
N VAL A 17 23.71 -1.59 -1.15
CA VAL A 17 22.85 -2.67 -1.66
C VAL A 17 21.88 -2.13 -2.71
N ILE A 18 21.88 -2.77 -3.88
CA ILE A 18 20.95 -2.45 -4.96
C ILE A 18 20.16 -3.71 -5.33
N ILE A 19 18.86 -3.68 -5.17
CA ILE A 19 17.93 -4.78 -5.49
C ILE A 19 16.96 -4.30 -6.57
N ARG A 20 16.94 -4.97 -7.73
CA ARG A 20 16.19 -4.49 -8.91
C ARG A 20 15.44 -5.60 -9.65
N GLY A 21 14.54 -5.14 -10.50
CA GLY A 21 13.84 -5.99 -11.48
C GLY A 21 12.79 -6.88 -10.84
N ASN A 22 12.93 -8.21 -11.01
CA ASN A 22 12.00 -9.20 -10.46
C ASN A 22 12.63 -10.00 -9.30
N ALA A 23 13.50 -9.36 -8.50
CA ALA A 23 14.17 -10.04 -7.40
C ALA A 23 13.19 -10.52 -6.32
N GLN A 24 13.43 -11.73 -5.82
CA GLN A 24 12.68 -12.31 -4.71
C GLN A 24 13.65 -12.67 -3.59
N ILE A 25 13.40 -12.14 -2.40
CA ILE A 25 14.18 -12.40 -1.19
C ILE A 25 13.22 -12.95 -0.14
N GLY A 26 13.35 -14.23 0.21
CA GLY A 26 12.54 -14.84 1.26
C GLY A 26 12.89 -14.22 2.61
N HIS A 27 14.14 -14.40 3.05
CA HIS A 27 14.60 -13.89 4.34
C HIS A 27 15.98 -13.27 4.22
N ALA A 28 16.12 -12.07 4.79
CA ALA A 28 17.40 -11.41 5.00
C ALA A 28 17.50 -11.06 6.49
N THR A 29 18.25 -11.87 7.25
CA THR A 29 18.38 -11.70 8.70
C THR A 29 19.78 -11.21 9.04
N GLY A 30 19.87 -10.07 9.73
CA GLY A 30 21.11 -9.55 10.26
C GLY A 30 21.69 -10.44 11.36
N GLY A 31 23.02 -10.33 11.57
CA GLY A 31 23.65 -10.83 12.79
C GLY A 31 23.17 -10.04 14.02
N GLU A 32 23.80 -10.24 15.17
CA GLU A 32 23.29 -9.72 16.45
C GLU A 32 23.00 -8.22 16.47
N GLU A 33 23.78 -7.42 15.75
CA GLU A 33 23.63 -5.96 15.64
C GLU A 33 23.60 -5.48 14.18
N GLY A 34 23.48 -6.40 13.23
CA GLY A 34 23.47 -6.10 11.80
C GLY A 34 22.07 -5.88 11.27
N ALA A 35 21.93 -5.02 10.25
CA ALA A 35 20.68 -4.86 9.53
C ALA A 35 20.29 -6.14 8.78
N GLY A 36 19.00 -6.36 8.54
CA GLY A 36 18.56 -7.40 7.61
C GLY A 36 19.14 -7.14 6.21
N ILE A 37 18.95 -5.92 5.71
CA ILE A 37 19.52 -5.44 4.44
C ILE A 37 20.14 -4.06 4.69
N GLY A 38 21.46 -3.93 4.47
CA GLY A 38 22.16 -2.66 4.64
C GLY A 38 23.45 -2.75 5.44
N GLY A 39 23.61 -1.95 6.50
CA GLY A 39 24.82 -1.87 7.32
C GLY A 39 24.95 -3.02 8.32
N GLY A 40 26.20 -3.43 8.61
CA GLY A 40 26.47 -4.25 9.79
C GLY A 40 26.48 -3.42 11.07
N ALA A 41 26.79 -4.04 12.21
CA ALA A 41 26.96 -3.35 13.49
C ALA A 41 27.88 -2.14 13.32
N LEU A 42 27.57 -1.00 13.92
CA LEU A 42 28.27 0.28 13.77
C LEU A 42 28.29 0.85 12.32
N GLY A 43 27.60 0.22 11.38
CA GLY A 43 27.62 0.57 9.96
C GLY A 43 26.30 1.18 9.47
N THR A 44 26.39 1.90 8.37
CA THR A 44 25.22 2.51 7.69
C THR A 44 24.78 1.68 6.48
N GLY A 45 23.50 1.80 6.12
CA GLY A 45 22.96 1.24 4.88
C GLY A 45 22.75 2.30 3.80
N ASP A 46 23.23 2.02 2.58
CA ASP A 46 22.83 2.72 1.36
C ASP A 46 22.10 1.70 0.47
N VAL A 47 20.76 1.69 0.58
CA VAL A 47 19.92 0.63 0.02
C VAL A 47 18.97 1.20 -1.03
N THR A 48 19.02 0.63 -2.24
CA THR A 48 18.11 0.95 -3.33
C THR A 48 17.29 -0.28 -3.70
N ILE A 49 15.97 -0.16 -3.69
CA ILE A 49 15.03 -1.22 -4.07
C ILE A 49 14.11 -0.67 -5.15
N GLU A 50 14.11 -1.25 -6.35
CA GLU A 50 13.31 -0.73 -7.46
C GLU A 50 12.75 -1.83 -8.38
N GLY A 51 11.54 -1.63 -8.87
CA GLY A 51 10.86 -2.55 -9.78
C GLY A 51 9.98 -3.57 -9.06
N ASN A 52 9.78 -4.73 -9.68
CA ASN A 52 8.92 -5.81 -9.16
C ASN A 52 9.69 -6.68 -8.14
N VAL A 53 10.14 -6.05 -7.05
CA VAL A 53 10.91 -6.72 -6.00
C VAL A 53 9.98 -7.21 -4.89
N THR A 54 10.16 -8.45 -4.44
CA THR A 54 9.48 -9.00 -3.27
C THR A 54 10.50 -9.31 -2.18
N ILE A 55 10.29 -8.77 -0.98
CA ILE A 55 11.06 -9.09 0.22
C ILE A 55 10.06 -9.58 1.27
N GLU A 56 10.06 -10.89 1.53
CA GLU A 56 9.10 -11.50 2.47
C GLU A 56 9.42 -11.14 3.92
N ASN A 57 10.72 -11.05 4.26
CA ASN A 57 11.16 -10.59 5.58
C ASN A 57 12.60 -10.07 5.55
N ALA A 58 12.78 -8.81 5.85
CA ALA A 58 14.07 -8.20 6.19
C ALA A 58 14.09 -7.95 7.70
N GLN A 59 14.83 -8.78 8.45
CA GLN A 59 14.89 -8.76 9.90
C GLN A 59 16.22 -8.21 10.39
N GLY A 60 16.17 -7.11 11.15
CA GLY A 60 17.34 -6.60 11.88
C GLY A 60 17.67 -7.45 13.08
N GLY A 61 18.95 -7.56 13.41
CA GLY A 61 19.44 -8.04 14.72
C GLY A 61 19.09 -7.07 15.84
N ALA A 62 19.43 -7.37 17.08
CA ALA A 62 19.12 -6.52 18.22
C ALA A 62 19.60 -5.07 17.98
N GLY A 63 18.74 -4.11 18.11
CA GLY A 63 19.03 -2.71 17.86
C GLY A 63 19.32 -2.33 16.40
N ALA A 64 19.18 -3.23 15.43
CA ALA A 64 19.48 -2.94 14.02
C ALA A 64 18.21 -2.85 13.18
N ALA A 65 18.25 -2.04 12.10
CA ALA A 65 17.13 -1.89 11.20
C ALA A 65 16.84 -3.18 10.40
N GLY A 66 15.59 -3.39 10.02
CA GLY A 66 15.26 -4.40 9.01
C GLY A 66 15.92 -4.05 7.67
N ILE A 67 15.76 -2.80 7.22
CA ILE A 67 16.42 -2.24 6.02
C ILE A 67 17.03 -0.90 6.39
N GLY A 68 18.36 -0.78 6.28
CA GLY A 68 19.08 0.46 6.60
C GLY A 68 20.30 0.25 7.48
N GLY A 69 20.37 0.90 8.64
CA GLY A 69 21.53 0.89 9.51
C GLY A 69 21.61 -0.28 10.49
N GLY A 70 22.81 -0.67 10.85
CA GLY A 70 23.08 -1.55 11.99
C GLY A 70 22.88 -0.84 13.32
N ALA A 71 22.98 -1.61 14.44
CA ALA A 71 22.95 -1.05 15.77
C ALA A 71 24.18 -0.18 16.03
N GLU A 72 24.05 0.73 17.01
CA GLU A 72 25.13 1.61 17.49
C GLU A 72 25.84 2.42 16.39
N THR A 73 25.18 2.69 15.26
CA THR A 73 25.73 3.54 14.20
C THR A 73 26.20 4.87 14.79
N LYS A 74 27.49 5.15 14.69
CA LYS A 74 28.07 6.39 15.25
C LYS A 74 27.65 7.57 14.41
N PRO A 75 27.04 8.62 14.99
CA PRO A 75 26.60 9.80 14.26
C PRO A 75 27.72 10.74 13.82
N ASP A 76 28.98 10.37 13.99
CA ASP A 76 30.12 11.27 14.14
C ASP A 76 30.82 11.71 12.84
N THR A 77 30.30 11.31 11.67
CA THR A 77 30.83 11.83 10.41
C THR A 77 29.68 12.36 9.53
N LYS A 78 29.95 13.47 8.88
CA LYS A 78 29.02 14.17 7.96
C LYS A 78 28.40 13.30 6.88
N ASP A 79 28.93 12.08 6.69
CA ASP A 79 28.52 11.11 5.66
C ASP A 79 27.90 9.84 6.22
N SER A 80 27.71 9.74 7.55
CA SER A 80 27.14 8.55 8.20
C SER A 80 25.60 8.55 8.18
N ARG A 81 25.01 8.71 7.00
CA ARG A 81 23.54 8.66 6.86
C ARG A 81 23.13 7.31 6.31
N ASN A 82 22.07 6.76 6.89
CA ASN A 82 21.37 5.69 6.23
C ASN A 82 20.61 6.27 5.04
N LYS A 83 20.75 5.67 3.89
CA LYS A 83 19.98 6.05 2.69
C LYS A 83 19.14 4.85 2.28
N VAL A 84 17.84 5.04 2.19
CA VAL A 84 16.94 3.99 1.71
C VAL A 84 16.05 4.59 0.63
N SER A 85 16.17 4.06 -0.58
CA SER A 85 15.33 4.44 -1.71
C SER A 85 14.51 3.25 -2.16
N ILE A 86 13.17 3.38 -2.10
CA ILE A 86 12.23 2.34 -2.53
C ILE A 86 11.31 2.94 -3.59
N LYS A 87 11.28 2.33 -4.78
CA LYS A 87 10.58 2.96 -5.89
C LYS A 87 9.98 1.95 -6.87
N SER A 88 8.75 2.19 -7.29
CA SER A 88 8.18 1.47 -8.40
C SER A 88 8.80 1.93 -9.73
N THR A 89 8.78 1.04 -10.71
CA THR A 89 9.20 1.32 -12.09
C THR A 89 8.15 0.75 -13.05
N GLU A 90 8.34 0.92 -14.35
CA GLU A 90 7.51 0.25 -15.35
C GLU A 90 7.56 -1.29 -15.23
N ALA A 91 8.67 -1.83 -14.69
CA ALA A 91 8.83 -3.27 -14.44
C ALA A 91 7.98 -3.79 -13.28
N GLY A 92 7.43 -2.92 -12.44
CA GLY A 92 6.56 -3.29 -11.33
C GLY A 92 6.76 -2.48 -10.06
N SER A 93 6.17 -2.99 -8.99
CA SER A 93 6.07 -2.32 -7.69
C SER A 93 6.67 -3.17 -6.58
N PRO A 94 7.51 -2.61 -5.71
CA PRO A 94 8.05 -3.32 -4.56
C PRO A 94 6.97 -3.77 -3.58
N ASN A 95 7.14 -4.99 -3.06
CA ASN A 95 6.35 -5.55 -1.96
C ASN A 95 7.31 -6.00 -0.86
N ILE A 96 7.29 -5.30 0.27
CA ILE A 96 8.34 -5.41 1.30
C ILE A 96 7.72 -5.62 2.67
N THR A 97 8.21 -6.62 3.38
CA THR A 97 8.04 -6.75 4.83
C THR A 97 9.39 -6.53 5.51
N ALA A 98 9.44 -5.63 6.46
CA ALA A 98 10.63 -5.32 7.23
C ALA A 98 10.33 -5.25 8.72
N THR A 99 11.25 -5.74 9.54
CA THR A 99 11.16 -5.73 11.00
C THR A 99 12.45 -5.22 11.61
N GLY A 100 12.35 -4.19 12.42
CA GLY A 100 13.47 -3.68 13.20
C GLY A 100 13.79 -4.60 14.38
N GLY A 101 15.04 -4.65 14.77
CA GLY A 101 15.48 -5.36 15.97
C GLY A 101 15.01 -4.68 17.24
N GLY A 102 14.63 -5.47 18.23
CA GLY A 102 14.24 -4.99 19.56
C GLY A 102 15.40 -4.32 20.30
N VAL A 103 15.12 -3.91 21.53
CA VAL A 103 16.08 -3.28 22.45
C VAL A 103 17.32 -4.17 22.62
N LEU A 104 18.49 -3.61 22.43
CA LEU A 104 19.76 -4.32 22.58
C LEU A 104 20.13 -4.50 24.07
N ASN A 105 19.83 -3.47 24.86
CA ASN A 105 19.96 -3.45 26.32
C ASN A 105 18.95 -2.39 26.87
N ASP A 106 18.80 -2.30 28.19
CA ASP A 106 17.82 -1.41 28.81
C ASP A 106 18.03 0.10 28.53
N GLU A 107 19.13 0.47 27.87
CA GLU A 107 19.53 1.85 27.60
C GLU A 107 19.29 2.26 26.14
N LEU A 108 19.10 1.31 25.21
CA LEU A 108 18.97 1.60 23.77
C LEU A 108 17.56 1.34 23.27
N ALA A 109 16.96 2.33 22.63
CA ALA A 109 15.69 2.17 21.94
C ALA A 109 15.77 1.09 20.84
N GLY A 110 14.68 0.40 20.58
CA GLY A 110 14.60 -0.53 19.45
C GLY A 110 14.72 0.20 18.11
N ALA A 111 15.20 -0.49 17.08
CA ALA A 111 15.46 0.06 15.77
C ALA A 111 14.19 0.27 14.93
N ALA A 112 14.25 1.15 13.92
CA ALA A 112 13.24 1.24 12.90
C ALA A 112 13.22 -0.04 12.02
N ALA A 113 12.07 -0.38 11.45
CA ALA A 113 12.04 -1.44 10.43
C ALA A 113 12.75 -1.00 9.15
N ILE A 114 12.54 0.26 8.74
CA ILE A 114 13.22 0.88 7.59
C ILE A 114 13.82 2.20 8.08
N GLY A 115 15.14 2.33 7.99
CA GLY A 115 15.84 3.55 8.40
C GLY A 115 17.04 3.30 9.32
N SER A 116 17.04 3.90 10.52
CA SER A 116 18.15 3.76 11.42
C SER A 116 18.04 2.55 12.37
N GLY A 117 19.19 1.99 12.73
CA GLY A 117 19.33 1.20 13.94
C GLY A 117 19.23 2.07 15.20
N SER A 118 19.33 1.42 16.38
CA SER A 118 19.52 2.11 17.66
C SER A 118 20.86 2.82 17.68
N VAL A 119 20.95 3.84 18.51
CA VAL A 119 22.17 4.60 18.72
C VAL A 119 22.60 4.54 20.18
N SER A 120 23.87 4.64 20.42
CA SER A 120 24.42 4.68 21.77
C SER A 120 23.91 5.90 22.55
N ASP A 121 23.82 5.75 23.87
CA ASP A 121 23.36 6.81 24.78
C ASP A 121 24.17 8.12 24.57
N GLY A 122 23.46 9.23 24.52
CA GLY A 122 24.06 10.56 24.29
C GLY A 122 24.18 10.97 22.81
N ALA A 123 23.81 10.14 21.85
CA ALA A 123 23.72 10.55 20.46
C ALA A 123 22.48 11.43 20.24
N THR A 124 22.69 12.64 19.75
CA THR A 124 21.61 13.63 19.52
C THR A 124 21.01 13.60 18.13
N GLU A 125 21.68 12.98 17.17
CA GLU A 125 21.18 12.90 15.77
C GLU A 125 21.60 11.58 15.09
N VAL A 126 20.62 10.84 14.63
CA VAL A 126 20.77 9.85 13.55
C VAL A 126 19.88 10.32 12.42
N LYS A 127 20.42 10.40 11.23
CA LYS A 127 19.65 10.84 10.06
C LYS A 127 19.58 9.70 9.06
N SER A 128 18.36 9.37 8.68
CA SER A 128 18.10 8.49 7.55
C SER A 128 17.41 9.28 6.45
N ASP A 129 18.01 9.27 5.28
CA ASP A 129 17.39 9.81 4.07
C ASP A 129 16.54 8.69 3.46
N ILE A 130 15.24 8.68 3.73
CA ILE A 130 14.32 7.66 3.25
C ILE A 130 13.44 8.27 2.17
N THR A 131 13.51 7.68 0.98
CA THR A 131 12.68 8.07 -0.16
C THR A 131 11.85 6.88 -0.59
N ILE A 132 10.53 7.03 -0.60
CA ILE A 132 9.60 6.02 -1.09
C ILE A 132 8.71 6.68 -2.14
N GLU A 133 8.77 6.16 -3.37
CA GLU A 133 8.13 6.78 -4.53
C GLU A 133 7.32 5.78 -5.36
N GLY A 134 6.25 6.29 -5.95
CA GLY A 134 5.39 5.52 -6.83
C GLY A 134 4.47 4.56 -6.08
N LYS A 135 4.10 3.46 -6.71
CA LYS A 135 3.22 2.44 -6.13
C LYS A 135 4.05 1.39 -5.40
N VAL A 136 3.91 1.27 -4.09
CA VAL A 136 4.64 0.30 -3.26
C VAL A 136 3.70 -0.36 -2.25
N THR A 137 4.07 -1.55 -1.77
CA THR A 137 3.43 -2.21 -0.64
C THR A 137 4.49 -2.43 0.44
N ILE A 138 4.29 -1.84 1.61
CA ILE A 138 5.25 -1.92 2.71
C ILE A 138 4.53 -2.30 4.00
N ASN A 139 5.02 -3.36 4.66
CA ASN A 139 4.66 -3.74 6.01
C ASN A 139 5.89 -3.57 6.90
N ALA A 140 5.92 -2.50 7.67
CA ALA A 140 7.03 -2.14 8.53
C ALA A 140 6.65 -2.32 10.01
N THR A 141 7.42 -3.11 10.76
CA THR A 141 7.26 -3.27 12.21
C THR A 141 8.55 -2.85 12.89
N GLY A 142 8.51 -1.75 13.64
CA GLY A 142 9.66 -1.28 14.41
C GLY A 142 9.99 -2.23 15.57
N GLY A 143 11.26 -2.31 15.92
CA GLY A 143 11.71 -2.94 17.15
C GLY A 143 11.51 -2.04 18.39
N GLY A 144 11.17 -0.76 18.16
CA GLY A 144 10.81 0.26 19.13
C GLY A 144 9.52 0.98 18.73
N ASP A 145 9.50 2.28 18.96
CA ASP A 145 8.34 3.14 18.70
C ASP A 145 8.27 3.64 17.23
N VAL A 146 9.33 3.43 16.45
CA VAL A 146 9.45 3.92 15.07
C VAL A 146 9.48 2.74 14.09
N ALA A 147 8.58 2.77 13.09
CA ALA A 147 8.56 1.76 12.03
C ALA A 147 9.38 2.19 10.81
N ILE A 148 9.22 3.42 10.34
CA ILE A 148 9.95 3.95 9.17
C ILE A 148 10.48 5.32 9.53
N GLY A 149 11.79 5.45 9.71
CA GLY A 149 12.39 6.71 10.13
C GLY A 149 13.67 6.52 10.95
N ASP A 150 13.88 7.45 11.83
CA ASP A 150 15.02 7.46 12.74
C ASP A 150 14.58 7.01 14.13
N SER A 151 15.22 6.02 14.69
CA SER A 151 14.89 5.45 16.00
C SER A 151 14.78 6.48 17.15
N ILE A 152 15.48 7.61 17.02
CA ILE A 152 15.43 8.73 17.97
C ILE A 152 14.55 9.88 17.47
N ASN A 153 14.64 10.25 16.17
CA ASN A 153 13.99 11.45 15.62
C ASN A 153 12.54 11.19 15.15
N GLY A 154 12.13 9.93 15.16
CA GLY A 154 10.75 9.54 14.89
C GLY A 154 10.46 9.18 13.45
N GLU A 155 9.17 9.06 13.17
CA GLU A 155 8.63 8.59 11.89
C GLU A 155 8.85 9.57 10.74
N THR A 156 9.33 9.05 9.60
CA THR A 156 9.42 9.80 8.35
C THR A 156 8.03 9.96 7.74
N GLN A 157 7.73 11.15 7.25
CA GLN A 157 6.52 11.44 6.48
C GLN A 157 6.81 11.33 4.99
N PHE A 158 5.87 10.77 4.24
CA PHE A 158 6.00 10.62 2.80
C PHE A 158 5.21 11.68 2.05
N SER A 159 5.73 12.05 0.89
CA SER A 159 5.03 12.83 -0.12
C SER A 159 5.31 12.21 -1.48
N GLY A 160 4.32 12.20 -2.37
CA GLY A 160 4.52 11.68 -3.74
C GLY A 160 4.28 10.18 -3.93
N LEU A 161 3.66 9.49 -2.95
CA LEU A 161 3.17 8.14 -3.13
C LEU A 161 2.03 8.12 -4.14
N GLN A 162 2.01 7.12 -5.01
CA GLN A 162 0.96 6.96 -6.02
C GLN A 162 -0.23 6.15 -5.50
N VAL A 163 -1.41 6.40 -6.05
CA VAL A 163 -2.62 5.64 -5.75
C VAL A 163 -2.37 4.13 -5.93
N GLY A 164 -2.80 3.36 -4.94
CA GLY A 164 -2.54 1.92 -4.86
C GLY A 164 -1.29 1.54 -4.05
N THR A 165 -0.59 2.53 -3.47
CA THR A 165 0.38 2.30 -2.41
C THR A 165 -0.32 1.88 -1.13
N THR A 166 0.27 0.94 -0.40
CA THR A 166 -0.14 0.56 0.95
C THR A 166 1.10 0.53 1.84
N THR A 167 1.12 1.39 2.84
CA THR A 167 2.17 1.39 3.86
C THR A 167 1.52 1.17 5.22
N THR A 168 1.86 0.07 5.86
CA THR A 168 1.43 -0.25 7.23
C THR A 168 2.63 -0.09 8.16
N ARG A 169 2.47 0.68 9.21
CA ARG A 169 3.50 0.91 10.23
C ARG A 169 3.02 0.41 11.59
N ARG A 170 3.86 -0.36 12.25
CA ARG A 170 3.60 -0.86 13.60
C ARG A 170 4.80 -0.59 14.50
N ASN A 171 4.56 -0.29 15.76
CA ASN A 171 5.60 -0.27 16.78
C ASN A 171 5.92 -1.70 17.28
N ALA A 172 6.89 -1.83 18.18
CA ALA A 172 7.27 -3.11 18.77
C ALA A 172 6.13 -3.83 19.54
N LYS A 173 5.11 -3.08 19.97
CA LYS A 173 3.92 -3.63 20.66
C LYS A 173 2.85 -4.09 19.68
N GLY A 174 3.04 -3.85 18.38
CA GLY A 174 2.09 -4.16 17.32
C GLY A 174 1.01 -3.10 17.09
N ASP A 175 1.09 -1.95 17.79
CA ASP A 175 0.15 -0.85 17.59
C ASP A 175 0.34 -0.25 16.20
N ASP A 176 -0.77 0.14 15.57
CA ASP A 176 -0.75 0.84 14.30
C ASP A 176 -0.36 2.30 14.52
N ILE A 177 0.79 2.69 13.96
CA ILE A 177 1.36 4.04 14.03
C ILE A 177 1.42 4.70 12.64
N SER A 178 0.60 4.24 11.69
CA SER A 178 0.52 4.78 10.33
C SER A 178 0.24 6.28 10.33
N LYS A 179 0.80 6.98 9.36
CA LYS A 179 0.72 8.44 9.26
C LYS A 179 -0.20 8.86 8.10
N PRO A 180 -0.80 10.06 8.18
CA PRO A 180 -1.37 10.69 7.00
C PRO A 180 -0.31 10.77 5.89
N GLY A 181 -0.63 10.29 4.69
CA GLY A 181 0.31 10.21 3.57
C GLY A 181 0.90 8.82 3.33
N ASP A 182 0.78 7.88 4.27
CA ASP A 182 1.15 6.47 4.07
C ASP A 182 0.23 5.78 3.04
N VAL A 183 -0.98 6.29 2.92
CA VAL A 183 -1.91 6.00 1.82
C VAL A 183 -2.12 7.31 1.08
N PRO A 184 -1.78 7.40 -0.20
CA PRO A 184 -1.95 8.63 -0.96
C PRO A 184 -3.41 9.04 -0.96
N GLU A 185 -3.65 10.31 -0.67
CA GLU A 185 -4.97 10.90 -0.84
C GLU A 185 -5.37 10.77 -2.32
N PRO A 186 -6.59 10.33 -2.65
CA PRO A 186 -7.02 10.27 -4.03
C PRO A 186 -6.87 11.66 -4.65
N GLU A 187 -6.19 11.75 -5.80
CA GLU A 187 -5.99 13.02 -6.49
C GLU A 187 -7.35 13.70 -6.65
N LYS A 188 -7.47 14.88 -6.05
CA LYS A 188 -8.63 15.77 -6.30
C LYS A 188 -8.69 16.01 -7.80
N PRO A 189 -9.79 15.71 -8.48
CA PRO A 189 -9.90 15.90 -9.91
C PRO A 189 -9.44 17.32 -10.27
N ALA A 190 -8.43 17.43 -11.10
CA ALA A 190 -8.00 18.72 -11.62
C ALA A 190 -9.19 19.38 -12.31
N GLN A 191 -9.58 20.54 -11.80
CA GLN A 191 -10.66 21.34 -12.40
C GLN A 191 -10.24 21.66 -13.84
N PRO A 192 -11.01 21.32 -14.88
CA PRO A 192 -10.60 21.53 -16.23
C PRO A 192 -10.44 23.03 -16.51
N THR A 193 -9.22 23.45 -16.75
CA THR A 193 -8.93 24.77 -17.32
C THR A 193 -9.32 24.70 -18.79
N VAL A 194 -10.48 25.19 -19.11
CA VAL A 194 -10.92 25.33 -20.50
C VAL A 194 -10.13 26.46 -21.16
N THR A 195 -9.18 26.10 -22.02
CA THR A 195 -8.65 26.99 -23.03
C THR A 195 -9.26 26.56 -24.35
N PRO A 196 -10.03 27.42 -25.04
CA PRO A 196 -10.59 27.06 -26.33
C PRO A 196 -9.51 27.18 -27.41
N THR A 197 -9.25 26.10 -28.12
CA THR A 197 -8.58 26.15 -29.41
C THR A 197 -9.38 25.32 -30.40
N GLU A 198 -9.79 26.01 -31.42
CA GLU A 198 -10.55 25.54 -32.60
C GLU A 198 -9.76 24.56 -33.48
N GLY A 199 -10.44 23.50 -33.93
CA GLY A 199 -10.29 22.90 -35.25
C GLY A 199 -9.12 21.95 -35.49
N ALA A 200 -9.43 20.66 -35.58
CA ALA A 200 -9.06 19.77 -36.68
C ALA A 200 -9.65 18.36 -36.51
N GLU A 201 -10.20 17.83 -37.59
CA GLU A 201 -10.86 16.53 -37.72
C GLU A 201 -9.95 15.33 -37.49
N ALA A 202 -10.63 14.21 -37.12
CA ALA A 202 -10.13 12.88 -36.83
C ALA A 202 -9.30 12.22 -37.95
N PRO A 203 -8.52 11.14 -37.59
CA PRO A 203 -9.05 9.83 -37.92
C PRO A 203 -8.97 8.81 -36.77
N SER A 204 -9.96 7.94 -36.75
CA SER A 204 -10.15 6.80 -35.88
C SER A 204 -9.06 5.75 -36.00
N THR A 205 -8.45 5.36 -34.87
CA THR A 205 -7.82 4.04 -34.74
C THR A 205 -7.83 3.62 -33.26
N GLY A 206 -8.38 2.44 -33.01
CA GLY A 206 -8.37 1.58 -31.87
C GLY A 206 -7.86 2.13 -30.52
N SER A 207 -8.77 2.61 -29.67
CA SER A 207 -8.44 2.92 -28.28
C SER A 207 -8.27 1.63 -27.49
N VAL A 208 -7.07 1.39 -26.99
CA VAL A 208 -6.85 0.49 -25.87
C VAL A 208 -7.53 1.16 -24.67
N GLU A 209 -8.69 0.64 -24.27
CA GLU A 209 -9.41 1.12 -23.07
C GLU A 209 -8.59 0.79 -21.83
N VAL A 210 -8.07 1.81 -21.17
CA VAL A 210 -7.25 1.68 -19.96
C VAL A 210 -8.17 1.67 -18.74
N GLU A 211 -8.09 0.61 -17.91
CA GLU A 211 -8.76 0.57 -16.60
C GLU A 211 -8.24 1.71 -15.72
N ARG A 212 -9.14 2.55 -15.24
CA ARG A 212 -8.82 3.66 -14.33
C ARG A 212 -9.36 3.35 -12.95
N PRO A 213 -8.56 3.44 -11.88
CA PRO A 213 -9.07 3.37 -10.53
C PRO A 213 -10.01 4.54 -10.25
N VAL A 214 -11.15 4.25 -9.62
CA VAL A 214 -12.16 5.25 -9.26
C VAL A 214 -12.61 5.02 -7.83
N THR A 215 -13.01 6.07 -7.13
CA THR A 215 -13.64 5.98 -5.81
C THR A 215 -15.13 6.24 -5.96
N VAL A 216 -15.94 5.35 -5.42
CA VAL A 216 -17.39 5.52 -5.34
C VAL A 216 -17.73 5.89 -3.89
N GLU A 217 -18.04 7.15 -3.67
CA GLU A 217 -18.32 7.66 -2.32
C GLU A 217 -19.51 6.93 -1.70
N GLY A 218 -19.33 6.48 -0.45
CA GLY A 218 -20.34 5.75 0.30
C GLY A 218 -20.45 4.25 -0.03
N LEU A 219 -19.80 3.75 -1.10
CA LEU A 219 -19.72 2.33 -1.37
C LEU A 219 -18.79 1.66 -0.37
N TYR A 220 -19.24 0.56 0.22
CA TYR A 220 -18.40 -0.27 1.08
C TYR A 220 -18.69 -1.75 0.84
N VAL A 221 -17.73 -2.59 1.20
CA VAL A 221 -17.85 -4.05 1.09
C VAL A 221 -17.67 -4.68 2.46
N THR A 222 -18.50 -5.66 2.78
CA THR A 222 -18.42 -6.42 4.03
C THR A 222 -18.10 -7.88 3.80
N ASN A 223 -17.49 -8.52 4.80
CA ASN A 223 -17.34 -9.98 4.84
C ASN A 223 -18.60 -10.65 5.44
N VAL A 224 -18.57 -11.98 5.57
CA VAL A 224 -19.66 -12.81 6.14
C VAL A 224 -20.07 -12.40 7.58
N LEU A 225 -19.18 -11.76 8.32
CA LEU A 225 -19.45 -11.28 9.69
C LEU A 225 -19.99 -9.84 9.72
N GLY A 226 -20.26 -9.23 8.55
CA GLY A 226 -20.70 -7.84 8.45
C GLY A 226 -19.58 -6.81 8.68
N LYS A 227 -18.33 -7.25 8.87
CA LYS A 227 -17.19 -6.34 9.01
C LYS A 227 -16.78 -5.78 7.66
N GLN A 228 -16.56 -4.46 7.57
CA GLN A 228 -16.02 -3.84 6.36
C GLN A 228 -14.64 -4.41 6.03
N ILE A 229 -14.42 -4.63 4.74
CA ILE A 229 -13.16 -5.10 4.17
C ILE A 229 -12.71 -4.17 3.04
N THR A 230 -11.43 -4.19 2.73
CA THR A 230 -10.86 -3.43 1.62
C THR A 230 -11.42 -3.90 0.29
N HIS A 231 -11.69 -2.95 -0.59
CA HIS A 231 -12.12 -3.19 -1.96
C HIS A 231 -11.48 -2.15 -2.88
N THR A 232 -11.50 -2.42 -4.17
CA THR A 232 -11.05 -1.48 -5.21
C THR A 232 -12.14 -1.33 -6.25
N CYS A 233 -12.28 -0.12 -6.78
CA CYS A 233 -13.13 0.15 -7.92
C CYS A 233 -12.29 0.62 -9.09
N THR A 234 -12.52 0.04 -10.27
CA THR A 234 -11.89 0.47 -11.52
C THR A 234 -12.95 0.73 -12.57
N GLN A 235 -12.75 1.74 -13.40
CA GLN A 235 -13.63 2.03 -14.52
C GLN A 235 -12.88 1.85 -15.84
N ASN A 236 -13.53 1.12 -16.73
CA ASN A 236 -13.10 0.96 -18.11
C ASN A 236 -14.27 1.34 -19.04
N GLY A 237 -14.14 2.45 -19.75
CA GLY A 237 -15.22 3.01 -20.56
C GLY A 237 -16.48 3.23 -19.71
N THR A 238 -17.55 2.52 -20.05
CA THR A 238 -18.85 2.59 -19.34
C THR A 238 -19.04 1.50 -18.27
N THR A 239 -18.00 0.72 -17.97
CA THR A 239 -18.06 -0.37 -17.01
C THR A 239 -17.29 -0.02 -15.73
N LEU A 240 -17.97 -0.09 -14.59
CA LEU A 240 -17.37 0.03 -13.27
C LEU A 240 -17.22 -1.36 -12.66
N THR A 241 -16.00 -1.72 -12.26
CA THR A 241 -15.69 -2.99 -11.61
C THR A 241 -15.36 -2.76 -10.14
N ILE A 242 -16.07 -3.42 -9.24
CA ILE A 242 -15.83 -3.48 -7.80
C ILE A 242 -15.13 -4.80 -7.52
N ARG A 243 -13.94 -4.77 -6.92
CA ARG A 243 -13.17 -5.97 -6.55
C ARG A 243 -12.99 -6.05 -5.05
N ALA A 244 -13.31 -7.18 -4.47
CA ALA A 244 -13.10 -7.46 -3.05
C ALA A 244 -12.36 -8.77 -2.84
N ASN A 245 -11.45 -8.78 -1.88
CA ASN A 245 -10.62 -9.95 -1.56
C ASN A 245 -11.28 -10.79 -0.47
N GLY A 246 -12.35 -11.51 -0.84
CA GLY A 246 -13.09 -12.39 0.06
C GLY A 246 -13.92 -13.42 -0.70
N ILE A 247 -14.18 -14.56 -0.05
CA ILE A 247 -14.99 -15.66 -0.64
C ILE A 247 -16.49 -15.39 -0.48
N VAL A 248 -16.88 -14.86 0.69
CA VAL A 248 -18.25 -14.44 1.01
C VAL A 248 -18.20 -12.96 1.33
N THR A 249 -18.72 -12.15 0.43
CA THR A 249 -18.67 -10.69 0.54
C THR A 249 -19.94 -10.05 0.00
N SER A 250 -20.29 -8.91 0.56
CA SER A 250 -21.42 -8.08 0.11
C SER A 250 -20.94 -6.67 -0.20
N ALA A 251 -21.22 -6.21 -1.42
CA ALA A 251 -21.07 -4.81 -1.79
C ALA A 251 -22.36 -4.06 -1.47
N HIS A 252 -22.21 -2.91 -0.82
CA HIS A 252 -23.32 -2.06 -0.36
C HIS A 252 -23.28 -0.73 -1.10
N LEU A 253 -24.36 -0.42 -1.80
CA LEU A 253 -24.59 0.82 -2.52
C LEU A 253 -25.98 1.37 -2.13
N THR A 254 -26.32 2.55 -2.65
CA THR A 254 -27.69 3.08 -2.66
C THR A 254 -28.14 3.37 -4.08
N LEU A 255 -29.43 3.49 -4.33
CA LEU A 255 -29.94 3.88 -5.66
C LEU A 255 -29.46 5.28 -6.06
N GLY A 256 -29.29 6.20 -5.11
CA GLY A 256 -28.68 7.51 -5.38
C GLY A 256 -27.26 7.41 -5.92
N MET A 257 -26.44 6.50 -5.36
CA MET A 257 -25.09 6.22 -5.92
C MET A 257 -25.18 5.66 -7.33
N VAL A 258 -26.10 4.74 -7.59
CA VAL A 258 -26.32 4.17 -8.92
C VAL A 258 -26.75 5.24 -9.92
N ARG A 259 -27.64 6.19 -9.52
CA ARG A 259 -28.02 7.36 -10.35
C ARG A 259 -26.84 8.27 -10.63
N THR A 260 -25.99 8.53 -9.64
CA THR A 260 -24.76 9.31 -9.79
C THR A 260 -23.80 8.63 -10.77
N LEU A 261 -23.57 7.33 -10.64
CA LEU A 261 -22.75 6.56 -11.57
C LEU A 261 -23.29 6.60 -13.00
N LYS A 262 -24.63 6.52 -13.17
CA LYS A 262 -25.29 6.69 -14.47
C LYS A 262 -24.99 8.07 -15.08
N ALA A 263 -25.10 9.13 -14.27
CA ALA A 263 -24.81 10.50 -14.71
C ALA A 263 -23.33 10.68 -15.10
N GLN A 264 -22.42 9.89 -14.54
CA GLN A 264 -21.02 9.82 -14.88
C GLN A 264 -20.73 8.92 -16.10
N GLY A 265 -21.77 8.38 -16.74
CA GLY A 265 -21.65 7.56 -17.96
C GLY A 265 -21.46 6.07 -17.72
N VAL A 266 -21.54 5.59 -16.48
CA VAL A 266 -21.48 4.16 -16.16
C VAL A 266 -22.77 3.47 -16.60
N LYS A 267 -22.66 2.40 -17.38
CA LYS A 267 -23.78 1.58 -17.88
C LYS A 267 -23.82 0.18 -17.27
N THR A 268 -22.66 -0.34 -16.85
CA THR A 268 -22.52 -1.69 -16.32
C THR A 268 -21.73 -1.67 -15.04
N LEU A 269 -22.24 -2.34 -14.03
CA LEU A 269 -21.51 -2.64 -12.80
C LEU A 269 -21.04 -4.10 -12.83
N VAL A 270 -19.83 -4.34 -12.36
CA VAL A 270 -19.24 -5.67 -12.21
C VAL A 270 -18.79 -5.83 -10.76
N PHE A 271 -19.18 -6.90 -10.11
CA PHE A 271 -18.64 -7.26 -8.79
C PHE A 271 -17.80 -8.53 -8.92
N THR A 272 -16.53 -8.43 -8.50
CA THR A 272 -15.57 -9.52 -8.57
C THR A 272 -15.05 -9.83 -7.17
N THR A 273 -15.01 -11.10 -6.83
CA THR A 273 -14.56 -11.60 -5.53
C THR A 273 -13.42 -12.60 -5.68
N LEU A 274 -12.83 -13.02 -4.56
CA LEU A 274 -11.80 -14.06 -4.55
C LEU A 274 -12.28 -15.30 -5.31
N LEU A 275 -11.39 -16.03 -5.95
CA LEU A 275 -11.66 -17.14 -6.87
C LEU A 275 -12.24 -16.69 -8.23
N SER A 276 -11.99 -15.43 -8.62
CA SER A 276 -12.36 -14.86 -9.92
C SER A 276 -13.84 -14.95 -10.25
N ARG A 277 -14.71 -15.06 -9.23
CA ARG A 277 -16.14 -15.00 -9.48
C ARG A 277 -16.52 -13.54 -9.78
N SER A 278 -17.11 -13.34 -10.93
CA SER A 278 -17.64 -12.06 -11.37
C SER A 278 -19.11 -12.23 -11.75
N THR A 279 -19.91 -11.25 -11.38
CA THR A 279 -21.26 -11.08 -11.91
C THR A 279 -21.43 -9.63 -12.34
N THR A 280 -22.34 -9.41 -13.27
CA THR A 280 -22.60 -8.09 -13.85
C THR A 280 -24.05 -7.71 -13.70
N VAL A 281 -24.31 -6.41 -13.64
CA VAL A 281 -25.66 -5.85 -13.66
C VAL A 281 -25.68 -4.55 -14.46
N SER A 282 -26.75 -4.34 -15.23
CA SER A 282 -26.96 -3.08 -15.94
C SER A 282 -27.44 -2.00 -14.96
N VAL A 283 -26.84 -0.82 -15.03
CA VAL A 283 -27.26 0.36 -14.26
C VAL A 283 -28.72 0.74 -14.57
N ASP A 284 -29.11 0.67 -15.85
CA ASP A 284 -30.47 0.94 -16.26
C ASP A 284 -31.46 -0.10 -15.70
N ALA A 285 -31.08 -1.37 -15.67
CA ALA A 285 -31.92 -2.43 -15.12
C ALA A 285 -32.11 -2.27 -13.59
N LEU A 286 -31.05 -1.89 -12.86
CA LEU A 286 -31.14 -1.58 -11.43
C LEU A 286 -32.13 -0.45 -11.16
N LEU A 287 -32.03 0.64 -11.90
CA LEU A 287 -32.89 1.81 -11.72
C LEU A 287 -34.33 1.57 -12.21
N ALA A 288 -34.51 0.70 -13.20
CA ALA A 288 -35.83 0.34 -13.71
C ALA A 288 -36.57 -0.66 -12.79
N ALA A 289 -35.84 -1.40 -11.96
CA ALA A 289 -36.44 -2.36 -11.02
C ALA A 289 -37.25 -1.67 -9.91
N GLU A 290 -36.78 -0.49 -9.48
CA GLU A 290 -37.43 0.32 -8.43
C GLU A 290 -37.39 1.81 -8.82
N PRO A 291 -38.17 2.23 -9.81
CA PRO A 291 -38.06 3.57 -10.41
C PRO A 291 -38.42 4.70 -9.45
N ASP A 292 -39.37 4.47 -8.56
CA ASP A 292 -39.89 5.47 -7.61
C ASP A 292 -39.22 5.40 -6.23
N ALA A 293 -38.27 4.49 -6.05
CA ALA A 293 -37.58 4.34 -4.77
C ALA A 293 -36.65 5.53 -4.48
N PRO A 294 -36.59 6.00 -3.22
CA PRO A 294 -35.71 7.10 -2.83
C PRO A 294 -34.22 6.77 -2.97
N ASP A 295 -33.40 7.82 -2.99
CA ASP A 295 -31.96 7.71 -3.19
C ASP A 295 -31.27 6.89 -2.10
N GLU A 296 -31.78 6.87 -0.89
CA GLU A 296 -31.27 6.13 0.27
C GLU A 296 -31.58 4.64 0.20
N THR A 297 -32.38 4.18 -0.77
CA THR A 297 -32.73 2.77 -0.91
C THR A 297 -31.48 1.93 -1.09
N ALA A 298 -31.29 0.98 -0.17
CA ALA A 298 -30.11 0.13 -0.15
C ALA A 298 -30.10 -0.86 -1.33
N VAL A 299 -28.97 -0.98 -1.98
CA VAL A 299 -28.66 -2.01 -2.97
C VAL A 299 -27.54 -2.89 -2.37
N VAL A 300 -27.85 -4.15 -2.12
CA VAL A 300 -26.87 -5.09 -1.55
C VAL A 300 -26.61 -6.22 -2.53
N TRP A 301 -25.35 -6.35 -2.91
CA TRP A 301 -24.92 -7.34 -3.90
C TRP A 301 -23.95 -8.32 -3.24
N THR A 302 -24.37 -9.56 -3.05
CA THR A 302 -23.67 -10.57 -2.26
C THR A 302 -23.16 -11.70 -3.13
N HIS A 303 -21.91 -12.08 -2.94
CA HIS A 303 -21.34 -13.33 -3.44
C HIS A 303 -21.13 -14.29 -2.27
N THR A 304 -21.66 -15.51 -2.41
CA THR A 304 -21.48 -16.60 -1.43
C THR A 304 -20.94 -17.83 -2.16
N GLY A 305 -19.63 -17.93 -2.32
CA GLY A 305 -19.02 -19.01 -3.10
C GLY A 305 -19.64 -19.11 -4.51
N PRO A 306 -20.43 -20.17 -4.83
CA PRO A 306 -20.98 -20.35 -6.17
C PRO A 306 -22.22 -19.50 -6.48
N ARG A 307 -22.81 -18.82 -5.52
CA ARG A 307 -24.05 -18.06 -5.70
C ARG A 307 -23.82 -16.56 -5.59
N ALA A 308 -24.61 -15.80 -6.36
CA ALA A 308 -24.72 -14.36 -6.22
C ALA A 308 -26.18 -13.99 -5.97
N ALA A 309 -26.38 -12.97 -5.14
CA ALA A 309 -27.70 -12.42 -4.83
C ALA A 309 -27.63 -10.90 -4.91
N LEU A 310 -28.73 -10.28 -5.33
CA LEU A 310 -28.89 -8.84 -5.40
C LEU A 310 -30.23 -8.47 -4.76
N THR A 311 -30.20 -7.56 -3.80
CA THR A 311 -31.43 -7.01 -3.21
C THR A 311 -31.46 -5.50 -3.38
N ILE A 312 -32.66 -4.95 -3.61
CA ILE A 312 -32.94 -3.51 -3.64
C ILE A 312 -34.05 -3.26 -2.64
N GLY A 313 -33.81 -2.40 -1.65
CA GLY A 313 -34.78 -2.15 -0.58
C GLY A 313 -35.17 -3.40 0.22
N GLY A 314 -34.35 -4.44 0.17
CA GLY A 314 -34.62 -5.75 0.80
C GLY A 314 -35.37 -6.75 -0.10
N ALA A 315 -35.92 -6.34 -1.23
CA ALA A 315 -36.54 -7.23 -2.21
C ALA A 315 -35.47 -7.94 -3.08
N ASP A 316 -35.72 -9.19 -3.45
CA ASP A 316 -34.81 -9.99 -4.28
C ASP A 316 -34.90 -9.58 -5.75
N HIS A 317 -33.78 -9.15 -6.30
CA HIS A 317 -33.61 -8.79 -7.71
C HIS A 317 -32.45 -9.57 -8.35
N SER A 318 -32.11 -10.74 -7.80
CA SER A 318 -30.97 -11.55 -8.27
C SER A 318 -31.08 -11.96 -9.75
N ALA A 319 -32.28 -11.96 -10.31
CA ALA A 319 -32.50 -12.22 -11.73
C ALA A 319 -31.87 -11.15 -12.66
N LEU A 320 -31.51 -9.98 -12.14
CA LEU A 320 -30.80 -8.92 -12.90
C LEU A 320 -29.31 -9.23 -13.09
N LEU A 321 -28.75 -10.17 -12.30
CA LEU A 321 -27.34 -10.56 -12.38
C LEU A 321 -27.08 -11.47 -13.59
N LYS A 322 -25.95 -11.22 -14.26
CA LYS A 322 -25.46 -12.02 -15.38
C LYS A 322 -24.10 -12.61 -15.07
#